data_190ba6d606d3a7f832da952dd5172daf
#
_entry.id   190ba6d606d3a7f832da952dd5172daf
#
_cell.length_a   1.000
_cell.length_b   1.000
_cell.length_c   1.000
_cell.angle_alpha   90.00
_cell.angle_beta   90.00
_cell.angle_gamma   90.00
#
_symmetry.space_group_name_H-M   'P 1'
#
loop_
_entity.id
_entity.type
_entity.pdbx_description
1 polymer ?
#
loop_
_entity_poly.entity_id
_entity_poly.type
_entity_poly.pdbx_seq_one_letter_code
_entity_poly.pdbx_strand_id
1 'polypeptide(L)'
;MIQNPNKTNSFVVSNSRTVRPHYGDLVLSGVFICASPNLDILGLKFDSRLTFIYHVCGIVSHVSQRIGILRLVKHVFVDTSVLRCWSYAFVLTILEYCSPVWGSAAECHFQLLGRQVYSVARLFPDQTFLSLCHRRHVASLCMLYKVTSNSNRCLFSELPSASVRVRHFRVAAAAHPLEFEVTRCRTSKFARCFLPAQTRVWNDLSYAVFDTATLDGFKGAVNRWLLP
;
A
#
# COMPACT_ATOMS: atom_id res chain seq x y z
N MET A 1 0.81 -1.89 -32.65
CA MET A 1 1.74 -1.41 -31.60
C MET A 1 3.02 -2.21 -31.72
N ILE A 2 4.16 -1.58 -32.02
CA ILE A 2 5.45 -2.29 -32.18
C ILE A 2 6.10 -2.37 -30.79
N GLN A 3 6.33 -3.57 -30.31
CA GLN A 3 7.02 -3.79 -29.04
C GLN A 3 8.53 -3.60 -29.21
N ASN A 4 9.16 -2.85 -28.30
CA ASN A 4 10.60 -2.64 -28.34
C ASN A 4 11.31 -3.67 -27.43
N PRO A 5 12.07 -4.64 -27.98
CA PRO A 5 12.71 -5.68 -27.20
C PRO A 5 13.72 -5.14 -26.19
N ASN A 6 14.39 -4.02 -26.49
CA ASN A 6 15.38 -3.40 -25.60
C ASN A 6 14.77 -2.74 -24.36
N LYS A 7 13.44 -2.51 -24.35
CA LYS A 7 12.70 -1.97 -23.19
C LYS A 7 11.84 -3.02 -22.51
N THR A 8 11.88 -4.25 -22.99
CA THR A 8 11.11 -5.37 -22.43
C THR A 8 11.97 -6.12 -21.43
N ASN A 9 11.48 -6.25 -20.20
CA ASN A 9 12.13 -7.03 -19.15
C ASN A 9 11.26 -8.23 -18.79
N SER A 10 11.89 -9.38 -18.60
CA SER A 10 11.26 -10.58 -18.05
C SER A 10 11.57 -10.65 -16.56
N PHE A 11 10.56 -10.98 -15.77
CA PHE A 11 10.69 -11.09 -14.32
C PHE A 11 9.87 -12.26 -13.81
N VAL A 12 10.49 -13.07 -12.94
CA VAL A 12 9.87 -14.29 -12.42
C VAL A 12 9.64 -14.15 -10.92
N VAL A 13 8.40 -14.35 -10.51
CA VAL A 13 8.02 -14.41 -9.09
C VAL A 13 7.88 -15.86 -8.67
N SER A 14 8.66 -16.29 -7.69
CA SER A 14 8.59 -17.65 -7.15
C SER A 14 8.90 -17.66 -5.65
N ASN A 15 8.13 -18.45 -4.91
CA ASN A 15 8.38 -18.74 -3.49
C ASN A 15 9.17 -20.05 -3.30
N SER A 16 9.49 -20.77 -4.38
CA SER A 16 10.25 -22.02 -4.31
C SER A 16 11.68 -21.77 -3.86
N ARG A 17 12.16 -22.56 -2.90
CA ARG A 17 13.54 -22.54 -2.45
C ARG A 17 14.47 -23.41 -3.31
N THR A 18 13.89 -24.37 -4.00
CA THR A 18 14.62 -25.48 -4.63
C THR A 18 14.59 -25.45 -6.16
N VAL A 19 13.61 -24.83 -6.75
CA VAL A 19 13.48 -24.79 -8.21
C VAL A 19 13.74 -23.35 -8.67
N ARG A 20 14.89 -23.15 -9.32
CA ARG A 20 15.01 -22.02 -10.23
C ARG A 20 14.10 -22.38 -11.41
N PRO A 21 12.96 -21.70 -11.61
CA PRO A 21 12.13 -22.01 -12.75
C PRO A 21 12.97 -21.73 -13.99
N HIS A 22 13.32 -22.78 -14.72
CA HIS A 22 13.94 -22.67 -16.03
C HIS A 22 12.81 -22.27 -16.98
N TYR A 23 12.50 -20.99 -17.00
CA TYR A 23 11.65 -20.45 -18.03
C TYR A 23 12.50 -20.43 -19.29
N GLY A 24 12.03 -21.13 -20.32
CA GLY A 24 12.69 -21.14 -21.61
C GLY A 24 12.98 -19.70 -22.07
N ASP A 25 14.04 -19.54 -22.83
CA ASP A 25 14.46 -18.24 -23.33
C ASP A 25 13.30 -17.55 -24.05
N LEU A 26 12.89 -16.40 -23.51
CA LEU A 26 11.88 -15.58 -24.15
C LEU A 26 12.53 -14.84 -25.33
N VAL A 27 12.01 -15.05 -26.51
CA VAL A 27 12.48 -14.38 -27.72
C VAL A 27 11.39 -13.41 -28.20
N LEU A 28 11.74 -12.14 -28.32
CA LEU A 28 10.87 -11.11 -28.88
C LEU A 28 11.54 -10.48 -30.10
N SER A 29 10.93 -10.62 -31.28
CA SER A 29 11.49 -10.09 -32.56
C SER A 29 12.93 -10.54 -32.81
N GLY A 30 13.29 -11.79 -32.46
CA GLY A 30 14.63 -12.34 -32.62
C GLY A 30 15.67 -11.96 -31.57
N VAL A 31 15.26 -11.16 -30.55
CA VAL A 31 16.12 -10.78 -29.43
C VAL A 31 15.78 -11.60 -28.20
N PHE A 32 16.80 -12.18 -27.57
CA PHE A 32 16.67 -12.91 -26.31
C PHE A 32 16.43 -11.95 -25.13
N ILE A 33 15.38 -12.22 -24.35
CA ILE A 33 15.03 -11.45 -23.15
C ILE A 33 15.37 -12.28 -21.93
N CYS A 34 16.47 -11.91 -21.24
CA CYS A 34 16.87 -12.56 -20.02
C CYS A 34 15.97 -12.15 -18.85
N ALA A 35 15.69 -13.10 -17.94
CA ALA A 35 14.96 -12.79 -16.72
C ALA A 35 15.84 -11.96 -15.76
N SER A 36 15.30 -10.81 -15.34
CA SER A 36 15.93 -9.96 -14.34
C SER A 36 15.62 -10.46 -12.92
N PRO A 37 16.58 -10.42 -11.97
CA PRO A 37 16.32 -10.77 -10.57
C PRO A 37 15.42 -9.74 -9.86
N ASN A 38 15.40 -8.51 -10.34
CA ASN A 38 14.60 -7.42 -9.82
C ASN A 38 13.89 -6.69 -10.96
N LEU A 39 12.73 -6.12 -10.67
CA LEU A 39 11.95 -5.36 -11.63
C LEU A 39 11.53 -4.03 -11.02
N ASP A 40 11.79 -2.95 -11.74
CA ASP A 40 11.35 -1.60 -11.36
C ASP A 40 10.13 -1.20 -12.20
N ILE A 41 8.99 -1.01 -11.55
CA ILE A 41 7.76 -0.53 -12.21
C ILE A 41 7.27 0.71 -11.48
N LEU A 42 7.20 1.84 -12.18
CA LEU A 42 6.68 3.10 -11.64
C LEU A 42 7.35 3.50 -10.30
N GLY A 43 8.65 3.24 -10.15
CA GLY A 43 9.39 3.53 -8.93
C GLY A 43 9.26 2.48 -7.81
N LEU A 44 8.51 1.41 -8.03
CA LEU A 44 8.42 0.27 -7.14
C LEU A 44 9.46 -0.79 -7.51
N LYS A 45 10.25 -1.22 -6.55
CA LYS A 45 11.25 -2.29 -6.73
C LYS A 45 10.66 -3.62 -6.28
N PHE A 46 10.49 -4.52 -7.24
CA PHE A 46 10.02 -5.88 -7.00
C PHE A 46 11.20 -6.83 -6.96
N ASP A 47 11.28 -7.65 -5.94
CA ASP A 47 12.19 -8.78 -5.85
C ASP A 47 11.44 -10.09 -6.16
N SER A 48 12.13 -11.10 -6.63
CA SER A 48 11.53 -12.38 -7.06
C SER A 48 10.67 -13.07 -6.02
N ARG A 49 10.86 -12.74 -4.74
CA ARG A 49 10.06 -13.24 -3.61
C ARG A 49 9.00 -12.28 -3.14
N LEU A 50 8.87 -11.09 -3.75
CA LEU A 50 7.97 -10.00 -3.30
C LEU A 50 8.13 -9.70 -1.81
N THR A 51 9.36 -9.63 -1.31
CA THR A 51 9.64 -9.25 0.08
C THR A 51 9.65 -7.76 0.27
N PHE A 52 9.86 -7.01 -0.82
CA PHE A 52 9.97 -5.54 -0.87
C PHE A 52 11.09 -4.95 0.00
N ILE A 53 12.06 -5.76 0.45
CA ILE A 53 13.14 -5.27 1.30
C ILE A 53 13.96 -4.18 0.61
N TYR A 54 14.34 -4.37 -0.65
CA TYR A 54 15.10 -3.39 -1.42
C TYR A 54 14.32 -2.09 -1.64
N HIS A 55 13.02 -2.22 -1.85
CA HIS A 55 12.13 -1.06 -1.99
C HIS A 55 12.08 -0.25 -0.69
N VAL A 56 11.81 -0.90 0.43
CA VAL A 56 11.72 -0.26 1.75
C VAL A 56 13.07 0.36 2.17
N CYS A 57 14.19 -0.34 1.96
CA CYS A 57 15.51 0.22 2.24
C CYS A 57 15.79 1.47 1.40
N GLY A 58 15.40 1.46 0.12
CA GLY A 58 15.48 2.64 -0.74
C GLY A 58 14.65 3.82 -0.22
N ILE A 59 13.40 3.57 0.19
CA ILE A 59 12.55 4.59 0.82
C ILE A 59 13.21 5.17 2.06
N VAL A 60 13.70 4.32 2.97
CA VAL A 60 14.36 4.76 4.21
C VAL A 60 15.56 5.65 3.92
N SER A 61 16.40 5.28 2.95
CA SER A 61 17.55 6.07 2.55
C SER A 61 17.15 7.45 2.02
N HIS A 62 16.20 7.49 1.07
CA HIS A 62 15.71 8.76 0.50
C HIS A 62 15.07 9.66 1.54
N VAL A 63 14.26 9.08 2.43
CA VAL A 63 13.59 9.83 3.50
C VAL A 63 14.60 10.37 4.52
N SER A 64 15.61 9.57 4.88
CA SER A 64 16.68 10.01 5.80
C SER A 64 17.43 11.24 5.26
N GLN A 65 17.74 11.26 3.96
CA GLN A 65 18.37 12.42 3.31
C GLN A 65 17.47 13.66 3.40
N ARG A 66 16.16 13.50 3.14
CA ARG A 66 15.19 14.61 3.21
C ARG A 66 14.98 15.13 4.62
N ILE A 67 14.99 14.25 5.61
CA ILE A 67 14.96 14.66 7.02
C ILE A 67 16.23 15.45 7.37
N GLY A 68 17.39 15.07 6.82
CA GLY A 68 18.61 15.86 6.94
C GLY A 68 18.44 17.30 6.44
N ILE A 69 17.86 17.45 5.24
CA ILE A 69 17.54 18.78 4.67
C ILE A 69 16.55 19.55 5.57
N LEU A 70 15.47 18.88 6.04
CA LEU A 70 14.51 19.52 6.95
C LEU A 70 15.16 20.03 8.24
N ARG A 71 16.13 19.31 8.79
CA ARG A 71 16.89 19.77 9.98
C ARG A 71 17.65 21.04 9.73
N LEU A 72 18.28 21.18 8.56
CA LEU A 72 19.00 22.41 8.18
C LEU A 72 18.03 23.58 7.96
N VAL A 73 16.97 23.34 7.24
CA VAL A 73 15.97 24.36 6.87
C VAL A 73 15.17 24.84 8.08
N LYS A 74 14.96 24.00 9.09
CA LYS A 74 14.24 24.36 10.32
C LYS A 74 14.78 25.62 11.00
N HIS A 75 16.08 25.87 10.92
CA HIS A 75 16.71 27.06 11.54
C HIS A 75 16.52 28.33 10.73
N VAL A 76 16.13 28.21 9.46
CA VAL A 76 15.95 29.36 8.55
C VAL A 76 14.49 29.82 8.55
N PHE A 77 13.53 28.89 8.64
CA PHE A 77 12.11 29.21 8.61
C PHE A 77 11.57 29.39 10.04
N VAL A 78 11.04 30.56 10.31
CA VAL A 78 10.37 30.88 11.60
C VAL A 78 8.96 30.29 11.64
N ASP A 79 8.32 30.13 10.47
CA ASP A 79 6.94 29.65 10.38
C ASP A 79 6.89 28.11 10.39
N THR A 80 6.38 27.58 11.49
CA THR A 80 6.19 26.13 11.69
C THR A 80 5.16 25.52 10.73
N SER A 81 4.21 26.31 10.20
CA SER A 81 3.18 25.85 9.26
C SER A 81 3.80 25.47 7.91
N VAL A 82 4.73 26.27 7.41
CA VAL A 82 5.48 26.01 6.18
C VAL A 82 6.30 24.73 6.32
N LEU A 83 7.02 24.58 7.43
CA LEU A 83 7.82 23.38 7.70
C LEU A 83 6.95 22.13 7.82
N ARG A 84 5.76 22.25 8.36
CA ARG A 84 4.76 21.16 8.39
C ARG A 84 4.36 20.75 6.98
N CYS A 85 3.98 21.70 6.13
CA CYS A 85 3.65 21.42 4.72
C CYS A 85 4.81 20.72 4.01
N TRP A 86 6.04 21.17 4.23
CA TRP A 86 7.24 20.53 3.70
C TRP A 86 7.40 19.09 4.20
N SER A 87 7.20 18.83 5.49
CA SER A 87 7.27 17.48 6.05
C SER A 87 6.25 16.53 5.40
N TYR A 88 5.02 17.00 5.18
CA TYR A 88 4.01 16.25 4.47
C TYR A 88 4.40 16.01 3.01
N ALA A 89 4.77 17.04 2.28
CA ALA A 89 5.07 16.97 0.85
C ALA A 89 6.33 16.17 0.53
N PHE A 90 7.41 16.34 1.30
CA PHE A 90 8.72 15.78 0.98
C PHE A 90 9.05 14.47 1.70
N VAL A 91 8.39 14.16 2.81
CA VAL A 91 8.68 12.96 3.60
C VAL A 91 7.53 11.99 3.59
N LEU A 92 6.35 12.41 4.03
CA LEU A 92 5.23 11.49 4.22
C LEU A 92 4.69 10.93 2.90
N THR A 93 4.67 11.73 1.84
CA THR A 93 4.28 11.26 0.50
C THR A 93 5.12 10.09 0.00
N ILE A 94 6.43 10.10 0.27
CA ILE A 94 7.34 9.01 -0.13
C ILE A 94 7.07 7.76 0.70
N LEU A 95 6.85 7.93 2.01
CA LEU A 95 6.56 6.82 2.92
C LEU A 95 5.22 6.13 2.62
N GLU A 96 4.31 6.81 1.93
CA GLU A 96 2.96 6.31 1.62
C GLU A 96 2.80 5.90 0.16
N TYR A 97 3.74 6.30 -0.72
CA TYR A 97 3.62 6.04 -2.15
C TYR A 97 3.39 4.56 -2.44
N CYS A 98 2.30 4.26 -3.14
CA CYS A 98 1.90 2.90 -3.51
C CYS A 98 1.90 1.87 -2.36
N SER A 99 1.68 2.31 -1.13
CA SER A 99 1.69 1.44 0.05
C SER A 99 0.78 0.21 -0.04
N PRO A 100 -0.37 0.21 -0.75
CA PRO A 100 -1.17 -1.00 -0.95
C PRO A 100 -0.43 -2.14 -1.67
N VAL A 101 0.51 -1.81 -2.56
CA VAL A 101 1.25 -2.82 -3.34
C VAL A 101 2.28 -3.54 -2.46
N TRP A 102 3.07 -2.80 -1.69
CA TRP A 102 4.13 -3.36 -0.85
C TRP A 102 3.69 -3.59 0.61
N GLY A 103 2.39 -3.46 0.90
CA GLY A 103 1.80 -3.73 2.22
C GLY A 103 2.00 -5.15 2.74
N SER A 104 2.36 -6.11 1.88
CA SER A 104 2.72 -7.47 2.25
C SER A 104 4.15 -7.62 2.82
N ALA A 105 4.95 -6.56 2.85
CA ALA A 105 6.28 -6.56 3.45
C ALA A 105 6.27 -7.02 4.92
N ALA A 106 7.42 -7.44 5.43
CA ALA A 106 7.53 -7.90 6.81
C ALA A 106 7.39 -6.74 7.81
N GLU A 107 6.87 -7.03 8.99
CA GLU A 107 6.63 -6.03 10.05
C GLU A 107 7.89 -5.25 10.44
N CYS A 108 9.05 -5.92 10.46
CA CYS A 108 10.33 -5.25 10.74
C CYS A 108 10.65 -4.12 9.75
N HIS A 109 10.22 -4.25 8.49
CA HIS A 109 10.37 -3.20 7.48
C HIS A 109 9.46 -2.00 7.78
N PHE A 110 8.24 -2.24 8.27
CA PHE A 110 7.34 -1.17 8.68
C PHE A 110 7.86 -0.42 9.91
N GLN A 111 8.51 -1.10 10.83
CA GLN A 111 9.16 -0.47 11.97
C GLN A 111 10.29 0.49 11.54
N LEU A 112 11.08 0.12 10.51
CA LEU A 112 12.10 1.02 9.95
C LEU A 112 11.48 2.31 9.42
N LEU A 113 10.35 2.20 8.70
CA LEU A 113 9.63 3.36 8.18
C LEU A 113 8.99 4.18 9.30
N GLY A 114 8.45 3.54 10.33
CA GLY A 114 7.91 4.20 11.52
C GLY A 114 8.95 5.06 12.24
N ARG A 115 10.20 4.61 12.32
CA ARG A 115 11.32 5.41 12.88
C ARG A 115 11.56 6.70 12.11
N GLN A 116 11.32 6.72 10.80
CA GLN A 116 11.45 7.94 9.99
C GLN A 116 10.36 8.96 10.35
N VAL A 117 9.11 8.51 10.51
CA VAL A 117 8.01 9.38 10.97
C VAL A 117 8.32 9.95 12.35
N TYR A 118 8.80 9.11 13.27
CA TYR A 118 9.21 9.57 14.60
C TYR A 118 10.34 10.60 14.54
N SER A 119 11.30 10.42 13.63
CA SER A 119 12.38 11.38 13.41
C SER A 119 11.87 12.74 12.92
N VAL A 120 10.82 12.75 12.08
CA VAL A 120 10.14 13.98 11.66
C VAL A 120 9.37 14.59 12.83
N ALA A 121 8.61 13.79 13.56
CA ALA A 121 7.80 14.27 14.71
C ALA A 121 8.67 14.97 15.76
N ARG A 122 9.89 14.47 16.01
CA ARG A 122 10.86 15.13 16.90
C ARG A 122 11.33 16.52 16.44
N LEU A 123 11.21 16.82 15.15
CA LEU A 123 11.54 18.17 14.65
C LEU A 123 10.43 19.17 14.97
N PHE A 124 9.22 18.70 15.22
CA PHE A 124 8.02 19.53 15.43
C PHE A 124 7.24 19.00 16.64
N PRO A 125 7.73 19.23 17.89
CA PRO A 125 7.12 18.67 19.10
C PRO A 125 5.68 19.14 19.33
N ASP A 126 5.32 20.31 18.84
CA ASP A 126 3.97 20.89 18.98
C ASP A 126 2.96 20.31 17.97
N GLN A 127 3.36 19.32 17.15
CA GLN A 127 2.53 18.78 16.09
C GLN A 127 2.32 17.27 16.26
N THR A 128 1.07 16.89 16.16
CA THR A 128 0.69 15.46 16.14
C THR A 128 0.73 14.94 14.71
N PHE A 129 1.56 13.93 14.47
CA PHE A 129 1.56 13.17 13.22
C PHE A 129 0.83 11.84 13.45
N LEU A 130 -0.17 11.59 12.60
CA LEU A 130 -0.83 10.28 12.60
C LEU A 130 0.18 9.18 12.26
N SER A 131 0.04 8.03 12.89
CA SER A 131 0.92 6.90 12.65
C SER A 131 0.89 6.49 11.17
N LEU A 132 2.01 5.99 10.67
CA LEU A 132 2.10 5.54 9.28
C LEU A 132 1.16 4.35 9.01
N CYS A 133 0.89 3.53 10.01
CA CYS A 133 -0.10 2.44 9.94
C CYS A 133 -1.50 2.99 9.69
N HIS A 134 -1.95 3.95 10.48
CA HIS A 134 -3.24 4.63 10.32
C HIS A 134 -3.38 5.20 8.90
N ARG A 135 -2.40 5.98 8.47
CA ARG A 135 -2.41 6.66 7.16
C ARG A 135 -2.50 5.67 5.99
N ARG A 136 -1.79 4.53 6.09
CA ARG A 136 -1.86 3.48 5.07
C ARG A 136 -3.21 2.77 5.06
N HIS A 137 -3.79 2.49 6.22
CA HIS A 137 -5.13 1.91 6.28
C HIS A 137 -6.15 2.84 5.62
N VAL A 138 -6.13 4.14 5.95
CA VAL A 138 -7.00 5.12 5.31
C VAL A 138 -6.81 5.13 3.79
N ALA A 139 -5.57 5.21 3.30
CA ALA A 139 -5.28 5.22 1.86
C ALA A 139 -5.76 3.95 1.16
N SER A 140 -5.55 2.79 1.79
CA SER A 140 -5.95 1.50 1.25
C SER A 140 -7.47 1.31 1.23
N LEU A 141 -8.17 1.73 2.29
CA LEU A 141 -9.63 1.71 2.33
C LEU A 141 -10.24 2.68 1.33
N CYS A 142 -9.67 3.87 1.17
CA CYS A 142 -10.09 4.81 0.12
C CYS A 142 -9.89 4.24 -1.29
N MET A 143 -8.81 3.49 -1.53
CA MET A 143 -8.59 2.79 -2.78
C MET A 143 -9.66 1.72 -2.99
N LEU A 144 -9.97 0.91 -1.97
CA LEU A 144 -11.01 -0.10 -2.04
C LEU A 144 -12.39 0.53 -2.31
N TYR A 145 -12.71 1.65 -1.65
CA TYR A 145 -13.93 2.42 -1.89
C TYR A 145 -14.04 2.91 -3.34
N LYS A 146 -12.96 3.46 -3.91
CA LYS A 146 -12.94 3.87 -5.32
C LYS A 146 -13.22 2.73 -6.28
N VAL A 147 -12.65 1.55 -6.00
CA VAL A 147 -12.84 0.36 -6.84
C VAL A 147 -14.28 -0.14 -6.77
N THR A 148 -14.91 -0.07 -5.59
CA THR A 148 -16.31 -0.52 -5.40
C THR A 148 -17.33 0.47 -5.94
N SER A 149 -17.06 1.78 -5.84
CA SER A 149 -17.98 2.85 -6.23
C SER A 149 -17.94 3.17 -7.73
N ASN A 150 -16.80 2.93 -8.39
CA ASN A 150 -16.65 3.21 -9.81
C ASN A 150 -17.06 1.99 -10.67
N SER A 151 -17.77 2.28 -11.75
CA SER A 151 -18.16 1.30 -12.78
C SER A 151 -16.96 0.59 -13.46
N ASN A 152 -15.74 1.01 -13.18
CA ASN A 152 -14.49 0.42 -13.68
C ASN A 152 -14.11 -0.87 -12.93
N ARG A 153 -15.09 -1.73 -12.67
CA ARG A 153 -14.88 -3.09 -12.13
C ARG A 153 -13.99 -3.96 -13.01
N CYS A 154 -13.79 -3.57 -14.27
CA CYS A 154 -12.96 -4.32 -15.24
C CYS A 154 -11.50 -4.51 -14.81
N LEU A 155 -10.92 -3.61 -14.01
CA LEU A 155 -9.56 -3.74 -13.52
C LEU A 155 -9.43 -4.69 -12.32
N PHE A 156 -10.56 -5.05 -11.70
CA PHE A 156 -10.63 -5.89 -10.51
C PHE A 156 -11.79 -6.90 -10.63
N SER A 157 -11.91 -7.52 -11.81
CA SER A 157 -12.90 -8.60 -12.05
C SER A 157 -12.77 -9.75 -11.07
N GLU A 158 -11.61 -9.90 -10.45
CA GLU A 158 -11.32 -10.90 -9.41
C GLU A 158 -11.49 -10.39 -7.97
N LEU A 159 -12.01 -9.17 -7.77
CA LEU A 159 -12.47 -8.81 -6.44
C LEU A 159 -13.51 -9.83 -6.02
N PRO A 160 -13.35 -10.45 -4.82
CA PRO A 160 -14.38 -11.32 -4.29
C PRO A 160 -15.67 -10.52 -4.34
N SER A 161 -16.62 -10.98 -5.17
CA SER A 161 -17.91 -10.34 -5.26
C SER A 161 -18.46 -10.27 -3.85
N ALA A 162 -19.13 -9.17 -3.52
CA ALA A 162 -19.93 -9.11 -2.32
C ALA A 162 -20.94 -10.27 -2.42
N SER A 163 -20.50 -11.46 -2.05
CA SER A 163 -21.40 -12.59 -1.98
C SER A 163 -22.25 -12.33 -0.76
N VAL A 164 -23.49 -11.93 -1.01
CA VAL A 164 -24.55 -12.07 -0.03
C VAL A 164 -24.64 -13.55 0.28
N ARG A 165 -23.68 -14.08 1.04
CA ARG A 165 -23.87 -15.35 1.73
C ARG A 165 -24.83 -15.03 2.86
N VAL A 166 -26.11 -15.23 2.59
CA VAL A 166 -27.11 -15.41 3.63
C VAL A 166 -26.61 -16.59 4.47
N ARG A 167 -25.77 -16.29 5.46
CA ARG A 167 -25.43 -17.25 6.50
C ARG A 167 -26.71 -17.48 7.28
N HIS A 168 -27.28 -18.65 7.13
CA HIS A 168 -28.42 -19.16 7.91
C HIS A 168 -28.09 -19.30 9.42
N PHE A 169 -27.32 -18.39 9.98
CA PHE A 169 -27.06 -18.31 11.41
C PHE A 169 -27.67 -17.02 12.00
N ARG A 170 -28.32 -17.20 13.10
CA ARG A 170 -29.21 -16.26 13.84
C ARG A 170 -28.67 -14.86 14.19
N VAL A 171 -27.66 -14.35 13.51
CA VAL A 171 -27.09 -13.01 13.73
C VAL A 171 -27.02 -12.24 12.39
N ALA A 172 -28.06 -12.37 11.57
CA ALA A 172 -28.11 -11.72 10.26
C ALA A 172 -28.61 -10.26 10.30
N ALA A 173 -28.68 -9.62 11.47
CA ALA A 173 -29.31 -8.30 11.60
C ALA A 173 -28.41 -7.10 11.30
N ALA A 174 -27.12 -7.28 10.93
CA ALA A 174 -26.20 -6.17 10.68
C ALA A 174 -25.15 -6.43 9.61
N ALA A 175 -25.37 -7.36 8.66
CA ALA A 175 -24.45 -7.51 7.54
C ALA A 175 -24.55 -6.28 6.62
N HIS A 176 -23.43 -5.61 6.41
CA HIS A 176 -23.34 -4.47 5.51
C HIS A 176 -23.57 -4.95 4.06
N PRO A 177 -24.38 -4.24 3.23
CA PRO A 177 -24.68 -4.64 1.85
C PRO A 177 -23.42 -4.70 0.94
N LEU A 178 -22.30 -4.13 1.39
CA LEU A 178 -21.02 -4.13 0.72
C LEU A 178 -19.97 -5.01 1.46
N GLU A 179 -20.40 -5.99 2.26
CA GLU A 179 -19.48 -6.93 2.93
C GLU A 179 -18.76 -7.80 1.90
N PHE A 180 -17.44 -7.91 2.03
CA PHE A 180 -16.62 -8.75 1.17
C PHE A 180 -16.42 -10.15 1.77
N GLU A 181 -16.33 -11.15 0.90
CA GLU A 181 -15.88 -12.46 1.34
C GLU A 181 -14.39 -12.40 1.72
N VAL A 182 -14.07 -12.71 2.98
CA VAL A 182 -12.68 -12.75 3.44
C VAL A 182 -11.99 -13.99 2.89
N THR A 183 -10.98 -13.79 2.06
CA THR A 183 -10.19 -14.88 1.48
C THR A 183 -9.42 -15.64 2.57
N ARG A 184 -9.54 -16.98 2.55
CA ARG A 184 -8.77 -17.82 3.46
C ARG A 184 -7.28 -17.78 3.11
N CYS A 185 -6.46 -17.32 4.04
CA CYS A 185 -5.03 -17.17 3.85
C CYS A 185 -4.25 -18.32 4.49
N ARG A 186 -3.42 -19.02 3.71
CA ARG A 186 -2.54 -20.09 4.21
C ARG A 186 -1.20 -19.57 4.75
N THR A 187 -0.78 -18.38 4.34
CA THR A 187 0.48 -17.78 4.75
C THR A 187 0.26 -16.39 5.32
N SER A 188 1.07 -16.02 6.31
CA SER A 188 1.04 -14.68 6.90
C SER A 188 1.36 -13.58 5.89
N LYS A 189 2.20 -13.88 4.88
CA LYS A 189 2.52 -12.96 3.81
C LYS A 189 1.31 -12.66 2.95
N PHE A 190 0.57 -13.68 2.51
CA PHE A 190 -0.65 -13.50 1.72
C PHE A 190 -1.73 -12.77 2.52
N ALA A 191 -1.84 -13.07 3.84
CA ALA A 191 -2.79 -12.39 4.72
C ALA A 191 -2.53 -10.87 4.85
N ARG A 192 -1.29 -10.42 4.63
CA ARG A 192 -0.91 -9.00 4.62
C ARG A 192 -1.03 -8.33 3.24
N CYS A 193 -1.31 -9.08 2.17
CA CYS A 193 -1.57 -8.49 0.86
C CYS A 193 -2.81 -7.59 0.90
N PHE A 194 -2.86 -6.65 -0.03
CA PHE A 194 -3.89 -5.60 -0.06
C PHE A 194 -5.31 -6.13 0.13
N LEU A 195 -5.77 -7.04 -0.74
CA LEU A 195 -7.14 -7.54 -0.67
C LEU A 195 -7.44 -8.29 0.64
N PRO A 196 -6.71 -9.36 1.04
CA PRO A 196 -7.03 -10.08 2.27
C PRO A 196 -6.94 -9.23 3.54
N ALA A 197 -6.02 -8.26 3.59
CA ALA A 197 -5.87 -7.38 4.73
C ALA A 197 -6.99 -6.35 4.80
N GLN A 198 -7.26 -5.66 3.68
CA GLN A 198 -8.20 -4.56 3.68
C GLN A 198 -9.66 -5.02 3.70
N THR A 199 -10.00 -6.18 3.12
CA THR A 199 -11.37 -6.72 3.22
C THR A 199 -11.76 -7.05 4.66
N ARG A 200 -10.81 -7.46 5.51
CA ARG A 200 -11.10 -7.65 6.94
C ARG A 200 -11.40 -6.34 7.62
N VAL A 201 -10.53 -5.34 7.47
CA VAL A 201 -10.73 -4.01 8.07
C VAL A 201 -12.01 -3.36 7.53
N TRP A 202 -12.30 -3.54 6.24
CA TRP A 202 -13.53 -3.05 5.62
C TRP A 202 -14.79 -3.63 6.25
N ASN A 203 -14.82 -4.94 6.49
CA ASN A 203 -15.95 -5.62 7.10
C ASN A 203 -16.14 -5.26 8.58
N ASP A 204 -15.06 -4.77 9.24
CA ASP A 204 -15.12 -4.29 10.62
C ASP A 204 -15.61 -2.83 10.72
N LEU A 205 -15.68 -2.08 9.57
CA LEU A 205 -16.13 -0.70 9.57
C LEU A 205 -17.61 -0.58 9.99
N SER A 206 -17.90 0.43 10.80
CA SER A 206 -19.27 0.77 11.14
C SER A 206 -20.07 1.19 9.90
N TYR A 207 -21.35 0.82 9.86
CA TYR A 207 -22.26 1.20 8.77
C TYR A 207 -22.27 2.71 8.49
N ALA A 208 -22.20 3.52 9.52
CA ALA A 208 -22.17 4.98 9.41
C ALA A 208 -21.01 5.54 8.58
N VAL A 209 -19.92 4.76 8.40
CA VAL A 209 -18.78 5.17 7.56
C VAL A 209 -19.14 5.18 6.08
N PHE A 210 -20.09 4.33 5.69
CA PHE A 210 -20.54 4.19 4.29
C PHE A 210 -21.67 5.14 3.90
N ASP A 211 -22.27 5.81 4.86
CA ASP A 211 -23.32 6.81 4.64
C ASP A 211 -22.75 8.14 4.13
N THR A 212 -21.86 8.03 3.14
CA THR A 212 -21.17 9.16 2.53
C THR A 212 -21.19 9.05 1.02
N ALA A 213 -21.68 10.11 0.35
CA ALA A 213 -21.79 10.13 -1.12
C ALA A 213 -20.44 10.39 -1.82
N THR A 214 -19.42 10.88 -1.10
CA THR A 214 -18.16 11.32 -1.69
C THR A 214 -16.97 10.60 -1.08
N LEU A 215 -15.88 10.50 -1.87
CA LEU A 215 -14.62 9.91 -1.39
C LEU A 215 -14.03 10.69 -0.20
N ASP A 216 -14.13 12.02 -0.22
CA ASP A 216 -13.60 12.86 0.87
C ASP A 216 -14.40 12.68 2.16
N GLY A 217 -15.74 12.56 2.03
CA GLY A 217 -16.60 12.18 3.13
C GLY A 217 -16.24 10.83 3.73
N PHE A 218 -16.08 9.81 2.88
CA PHE A 218 -15.65 8.48 3.29
C PHE A 218 -14.28 8.52 3.99
N LYS A 219 -13.30 9.21 3.39
CA LYS A 219 -11.96 9.39 3.98
C LYS A 219 -12.03 10.02 5.37
N GLY A 220 -12.86 11.05 5.54
CA GLY A 220 -13.08 11.70 6.84
C GLY A 220 -13.70 10.77 7.87
N ALA A 221 -14.70 9.97 7.47
CA ALA A 221 -15.36 9.00 8.32
C ALA A 221 -14.40 7.87 8.76
N VAL A 222 -13.63 7.31 7.82
CA VAL A 222 -12.60 6.29 8.11
C VAL A 222 -11.52 6.83 9.04
N ASN A 223 -11.05 8.06 8.82
CA ASN A 223 -10.07 8.69 9.72
C ASN A 223 -10.58 8.77 11.16
N ARG A 224 -11.85 9.16 11.35
CA ARG A 224 -12.46 9.23 12.69
C ARG A 224 -12.65 7.85 13.31
N TRP A 225 -13.05 6.87 12.51
CA TRP A 225 -13.27 5.50 12.98
C TRP A 225 -11.98 4.79 13.40
N LEU A 226 -10.86 5.05 12.70
CA LEU A 226 -9.56 4.47 13.02
C LEU A 226 -8.82 5.19 14.16
N LEU A 227 -9.28 6.37 14.58
CA LEU A 227 -8.75 7.03 15.78
C LEU A 227 -9.30 6.33 17.04
N PRO A 228 -8.45 6.11 18.04
CA PRO A 228 -8.88 5.51 19.31
C PRO A 228 -9.83 6.42 20.07
#